data_8acc2b4449fe754fd60bb8b898998d10
#
_entry.id   8acc2b4449fe754fd60bb8b898998d10
#
_cell.length_a   1.000
_cell.length_b   1.000
_cell.length_c   1.000
_cell.angle_alpha   90.00
_cell.angle_beta   90.00
_cell.angle_gamma   90.00
#
_symmetry.space_group_name_H-M   'P 1'
#
loop_
_entity.id
_entity.type
_entity.pdbx_description
1 polymer ?
#
loop_
_entity_poly.entity_id
_entity_poly.type
_entity_poly.pdbx_seq_one_letter_code
_entity_poly.pdbx_strand_id
1 'polypeptide(L)'
;MVSRLSLMALIIAVTIIFGCAENNKTVDEIVFMAGYKPQANLPFVGVYVADNNGYFEQQSLNVDIKHASSGEHVKLLLSGDIQFSTSDAGSVLKQISNSEAPLTAVALLGQRGQQGYIALEDSKIDSLTDWEGKTFGYKISIPSDYMAMMESEGVLRENIKEVSVGFDPRILTEGKVDILAVYKSNEPDTIRSLGYEVTLWDPYDYGVPTLGLTYITTNDYANENPDVVRRFLKATLQGIQFARDNPDAAIEIVLQYAPETTVEHQGFMLKTEITDAISELTDTNGLGTMTDSQWKSLYDHLMEYNALENEFDYKNAFRSEFVDEIYESGDLVWP
;
A
#
# COMPACT_ATOMS: atom_id res chain seq x y z
N MET A 1 23.59 -17.10 95.00
CA MET A 1 23.68 -17.97 93.84
C MET A 1 22.70 -17.39 92.85
N VAL A 2 23.19 -16.72 91.81
CA VAL A 2 22.35 -15.96 90.84
C VAL A 2 22.50 -16.67 89.53
N SER A 3 21.39 -17.19 89.01
CA SER A 3 21.24 -17.84 87.68
C SER A 3 21.14 -16.79 86.63
N ARG A 4 22.03 -16.82 85.60
CA ARG A 4 21.95 -15.97 84.39
C ARG A 4 21.13 -16.68 83.35
N LEU A 5 19.99 -16.11 83.01
CA LEU A 5 19.24 -16.46 81.82
C LEU A 5 19.84 -15.73 80.60
N SER A 6 20.32 -16.48 79.63
CA SER A 6 20.75 -15.94 78.35
C SER A 6 19.56 -15.85 77.41
N LEU A 7 19.22 -14.63 77.01
CA LEU A 7 18.19 -14.33 76.02
C LEU A 7 18.82 -14.45 74.61
N MET A 8 18.41 -15.48 73.85
CA MET A 8 18.88 -15.68 72.51
C MET A 8 17.87 -14.99 71.52
N ALA A 9 18.26 -13.85 70.97
CA ALA A 9 17.47 -13.11 69.97
C ALA A 9 17.59 -13.78 68.61
N LEU A 10 16.48 -14.34 68.15
CA LEU A 10 16.35 -14.89 66.75
C LEU A 10 16.08 -13.76 65.77
N ILE A 11 17.10 -13.39 64.99
CA ILE A 11 16.94 -12.44 63.88
C ILE A 11 16.40 -13.21 62.65
N ILE A 12 15.14 -13.03 62.35
CA ILE A 12 14.54 -13.52 61.12
C ILE A 12 14.88 -12.52 59.99
N ALA A 13 15.82 -12.87 59.12
CA ALA A 13 16.10 -12.14 57.91
C ALA A 13 15.01 -12.45 56.87
N VAL A 14 14.09 -11.50 56.65
CA VAL A 14 13.12 -11.57 55.56
C VAL A 14 13.84 -11.16 54.28
N THR A 15 14.23 -12.13 53.47
CA THR A 15 14.73 -11.90 52.13
C THR A 15 13.54 -11.58 51.21
N ILE A 16 13.34 -10.30 50.92
CA ILE A 16 12.38 -9.86 49.88
C ILE A 16 13.01 -10.22 48.53
N ILE A 17 12.57 -11.32 47.94
CA ILE A 17 12.87 -11.65 46.56
C ILE A 17 12.01 -10.71 45.70
N PHE A 18 12.61 -9.63 45.18
CA PHE A 18 12.08 -8.89 44.06
C PHE A 18 12.17 -9.84 42.86
N GLY A 19 11.10 -10.56 42.60
CA GLY A 19 10.89 -11.22 41.30
C GLY A 19 10.74 -10.12 40.28
N CYS A 20 11.75 -9.90 39.45
CA CYS A 20 11.53 -9.28 38.16
C CYS A 20 10.55 -10.20 37.42
N ALA A 21 9.29 -9.79 37.31
CA ALA A 21 8.40 -10.35 36.32
C ALA A 21 9.02 -9.93 34.98
N GLU A 22 9.81 -10.81 34.35
CA GLU A 22 10.05 -10.72 32.92
C GLU A 22 8.67 -10.76 32.28
N ASN A 23 8.24 -9.62 31.74
CA ASN A 23 7.11 -9.55 30.84
C ASN A 23 7.58 -10.29 29.58
N ASN A 24 7.46 -11.61 29.57
CA ASN A 24 7.55 -12.39 28.36
C ASN A 24 6.37 -11.98 27.47
N LYS A 25 6.54 -10.86 26.73
CA LYS A 25 5.65 -10.58 25.61
C LYS A 25 5.76 -11.79 24.69
N THR A 26 4.67 -12.49 24.49
CA THR A 26 4.59 -13.54 23.45
C THR A 26 4.84 -12.88 22.11
N VAL A 27 5.73 -13.47 21.32
CA VAL A 27 5.96 -13.04 19.94
C VAL A 27 4.83 -13.61 19.10
N ASP A 28 4.15 -12.76 18.35
CA ASP A 28 3.09 -13.18 17.44
C ASP A 28 3.67 -13.54 16.06
N GLU A 29 3.31 -14.72 15.57
CA GLU A 29 3.70 -15.21 14.26
C GLU A 29 2.73 -14.68 13.19
N ILE A 30 3.25 -14.01 12.17
CA ILE A 30 2.47 -13.37 11.11
C ILE A 30 3.02 -13.78 9.75
N VAL A 31 2.13 -14.03 8.80
CA VAL A 31 2.48 -14.13 7.39
C VAL A 31 1.94 -12.88 6.67
N PHE A 32 2.85 -12.11 6.09
CA PHE A 32 2.53 -11.05 5.14
C PHE A 32 2.77 -11.55 3.72
N MET A 33 1.81 -11.37 2.82
CA MET A 33 2.01 -11.65 1.40
C MET A 33 1.78 -10.39 0.57
N ALA A 34 2.86 -9.89 -0.05
CA ALA A 34 2.78 -8.82 -1.03
C ALA A 34 1.92 -9.24 -2.23
N GLY A 35 1.06 -8.34 -2.71
CA GLY A 35 0.11 -8.64 -3.80
C GLY A 35 0.74 -8.86 -5.18
N TYR A 36 2.07 -8.73 -5.27
CA TYR A 36 2.82 -8.90 -6.51
C TYR A 36 4.25 -9.38 -6.22
N LYS A 37 5.05 -9.62 -7.29
CA LYS A 37 6.47 -9.96 -7.20
C LYS A 37 7.27 -8.90 -6.43
N PRO A 38 8.47 -9.25 -5.90
CA PRO A 38 9.32 -8.31 -5.19
C PRO A 38 9.69 -7.10 -6.05
N GLN A 39 9.46 -5.90 -5.53
CA GLN A 39 9.79 -4.62 -6.15
C GLN A 39 9.57 -3.47 -5.16
N ALA A 40 9.94 -2.22 -5.53
CA ALA A 40 9.87 -1.06 -4.65
C ALA A 40 8.47 -0.40 -4.57
N ASN A 41 7.38 -1.18 -4.55
CA ASN A 41 6.09 -0.65 -4.13
C ASN A 41 6.15 -0.26 -2.66
N LEU A 42 5.64 0.90 -2.32
CA LEU A 42 5.81 1.50 -1.00
C LEU A 42 5.39 0.58 0.16
N PRO A 43 4.25 -0.14 0.12
CA PRO A 43 3.89 -1.09 1.17
C PRO A 43 4.87 -2.28 1.28
N PHE A 44 5.48 -2.72 0.17
CA PHE A 44 6.48 -3.78 0.23
C PHE A 44 7.76 -3.26 0.86
N VAL A 45 8.20 -2.07 0.46
CA VAL A 45 9.38 -1.40 1.04
C VAL A 45 9.22 -1.21 2.54
N GLY A 46 8.03 -0.80 3.01
CA GLY A 46 7.75 -0.68 4.43
C GLY A 46 8.00 -1.98 5.20
N VAL A 47 7.55 -3.11 4.64
CA VAL A 47 7.76 -4.44 5.23
C VAL A 47 9.21 -4.89 5.16
N TYR A 48 9.89 -4.72 4.01
CA TYR A 48 11.31 -5.10 3.86
C TYR A 48 12.22 -4.33 4.81
N VAL A 49 12.00 -3.02 4.92
CA VAL A 49 12.76 -2.18 5.85
C VAL A 49 12.45 -2.53 7.30
N ALA A 50 11.18 -2.83 7.62
CA ALA A 50 10.81 -3.23 8.97
C ALA A 50 11.48 -4.54 9.40
N ASP A 51 11.57 -5.51 8.50
CA ASP A 51 12.27 -6.76 8.71
C ASP A 51 13.78 -6.54 8.86
N ASN A 52 14.40 -5.87 7.89
CA ASN A 52 15.86 -5.63 7.87
C ASN A 52 16.35 -4.83 9.09
N ASN A 53 15.58 -3.85 9.55
CA ASN A 53 15.95 -2.95 10.66
C ASN A 53 15.47 -3.45 12.03
N GLY A 54 14.85 -4.64 12.12
CA GLY A 54 14.36 -5.23 13.36
C GLY A 54 13.17 -4.50 13.96
N TYR A 55 12.39 -3.76 13.17
CA TYR A 55 11.20 -3.03 13.65
C TYR A 55 10.08 -4.00 14.03
N PHE A 56 9.94 -5.13 13.35
CA PHE A 56 9.01 -6.18 13.76
C PHE A 56 9.38 -6.79 15.12
N GLU A 57 10.66 -7.08 15.36
CA GLU A 57 11.13 -7.60 16.65
C GLU A 57 10.83 -6.62 17.80
N GLN A 58 11.04 -5.31 17.57
CA GLN A 58 10.73 -4.25 18.56
C GLN A 58 9.23 -4.21 18.89
N GLN A 59 8.38 -4.63 17.94
CA GLN A 59 6.94 -4.78 18.12
C GLN A 59 6.53 -6.19 18.60
N SER A 60 7.46 -7.07 18.94
CA SER A 60 7.21 -8.46 19.35
C SER A 60 6.44 -9.24 18.27
N LEU A 61 6.80 -9.04 17.00
CA LEU A 61 6.27 -9.74 15.83
C LEU A 61 7.39 -10.54 15.14
N ASN A 62 7.05 -11.73 14.67
CA ASN A 62 7.86 -12.50 13.74
C ASN A 62 7.08 -12.60 12.43
N VAL A 63 7.59 -12.02 11.35
CA VAL A 63 6.85 -11.84 10.09
C VAL A 63 7.50 -12.65 8.97
N ASP A 64 6.78 -13.66 8.45
CA ASP A 64 7.16 -14.40 7.25
C ASP A 64 6.69 -13.64 6.01
N ILE A 65 7.62 -13.15 5.19
CA ILE A 65 7.35 -12.31 4.02
C ILE A 65 7.26 -13.16 2.77
N LYS A 66 6.09 -13.13 2.13
CA LYS A 66 5.80 -13.84 0.88
C LYS A 66 5.38 -12.89 -0.24
N HIS A 67 5.39 -13.38 -1.46
CA HIS A 67 5.02 -12.63 -2.66
C HIS A 67 4.04 -13.44 -3.51
N ALA A 68 3.00 -12.76 -3.99
CA ALA A 68 2.05 -13.37 -4.91
C ALA A 68 2.66 -13.51 -6.31
N SER A 69 2.37 -14.61 -6.97
CA SER A 69 2.79 -14.89 -8.34
C SER A 69 1.68 -14.67 -9.37
N SER A 70 0.42 -14.87 -8.96
CA SER A 70 -0.74 -14.86 -9.86
C SER A 70 -2.02 -14.30 -9.19
N GLY A 71 -1.88 -13.43 -8.19
CA GLY A 71 -3.02 -12.79 -7.51
C GLY A 71 -3.70 -13.65 -6.43
N GLU A 72 -3.04 -14.73 -5.99
CA GLU A 72 -3.57 -15.66 -4.98
C GLU A 72 -3.66 -15.06 -3.56
N HIS A 73 -3.00 -13.95 -3.29
CA HIS A 73 -2.90 -13.32 -1.97
C HIS A 73 -4.25 -13.02 -1.32
N VAL A 74 -5.24 -12.50 -2.06
CA VAL A 74 -6.58 -12.23 -1.53
C VAL A 74 -7.26 -13.52 -1.09
N LYS A 75 -7.16 -14.60 -1.90
CA LYS A 75 -7.73 -15.90 -1.54
C LYS A 75 -7.10 -16.48 -0.28
N LEU A 76 -5.77 -16.39 -0.15
CA LEU A 76 -5.04 -16.87 1.03
C LEU A 76 -5.35 -16.03 2.27
N LEU A 77 -5.58 -14.72 2.10
CA LEU A 77 -6.02 -13.85 3.17
C LEU A 77 -7.42 -14.25 3.68
N LEU A 78 -8.36 -14.48 2.76
CA LEU A 78 -9.73 -14.90 3.09
C LEU A 78 -9.81 -16.29 3.71
N SER A 79 -8.86 -17.20 3.41
CA SER A 79 -8.78 -18.51 4.07
C SER A 79 -8.08 -18.48 5.44
N GLY A 80 -7.45 -17.35 5.82
CA GLY A 80 -6.69 -17.21 7.06
C GLY A 80 -5.27 -17.78 7.01
N ASP A 81 -4.80 -18.23 5.82
CA ASP A 81 -3.44 -18.73 5.64
C ASP A 81 -2.38 -17.63 5.75
N ILE A 82 -2.77 -16.39 5.53
CA ILE A 82 -1.97 -15.17 5.74
C ILE A 82 -2.79 -14.15 6.53
N GLN A 83 -2.12 -13.24 7.26
CA GLN A 83 -2.77 -12.27 8.13
C GLN A 83 -2.86 -10.88 7.50
N PHE A 84 -1.85 -10.50 6.71
CA PHE A 84 -1.81 -9.22 6.03
C PHE A 84 -1.41 -9.38 4.56
N SER A 85 -1.94 -8.47 3.75
CA SER A 85 -1.56 -8.36 2.35
C SER A 85 -1.67 -6.91 1.89
N THR A 86 -1.59 -6.71 0.56
CA THR A 86 -1.74 -5.40 -0.07
C THR A 86 -2.77 -5.46 -1.19
N SER A 87 -3.48 -4.36 -1.38
CA SER A 87 -4.37 -4.15 -2.53
C SER A 87 -4.48 -2.66 -2.81
N ASP A 88 -4.85 -2.25 -4.02
CA ASP A 88 -5.32 -0.88 -4.21
C ASP A 88 -6.74 -0.70 -3.67
N ALA A 89 -7.08 0.51 -3.23
CA ALA A 89 -8.35 0.80 -2.60
C ALA A 89 -9.56 0.49 -3.52
N GLY A 90 -9.44 0.74 -4.82
CA GLY A 90 -10.49 0.41 -5.79
C GLY A 90 -10.72 -1.10 -5.90
N SER A 91 -9.65 -1.91 -5.84
CA SER A 91 -9.76 -3.36 -5.82
C SER A 91 -10.38 -3.88 -4.52
N VAL A 92 -10.11 -3.25 -3.37
CA VAL A 92 -10.81 -3.59 -2.10
C VAL A 92 -12.33 -3.40 -2.27
N LEU A 93 -12.76 -2.23 -2.78
CA LEU A 93 -14.17 -1.94 -3.03
C LEU A 93 -14.80 -2.94 -4.01
N LYS A 94 -14.10 -3.28 -5.09
CA LYS A 94 -14.56 -4.29 -6.08
C LYS A 94 -14.69 -5.68 -5.49
N GLN A 95 -13.75 -6.13 -4.67
CA GLN A 95 -13.82 -7.44 -4.00
C GLN A 95 -15.04 -7.55 -3.08
N ILE A 96 -15.31 -6.49 -2.31
CA ILE A 96 -16.50 -6.44 -1.44
C ILE A 96 -17.77 -6.42 -2.28
N SER A 97 -17.86 -5.55 -3.29
CA SER A 97 -19.02 -5.42 -4.16
C SER A 97 -19.38 -6.72 -4.89
N ASN A 98 -18.37 -7.43 -5.42
CA ASN A 98 -18.59 -8.56 -6.33
C ASN A 98 -18.75 -9.90 -5.60
N SER A 99 -18.16 -10.04 -4.42
CA SER A 99 -18.11 -11.33 -3.70
C SER A 99 -18.39 -11.23 -2.20
N GLU A 100 -18.83 -10.07 -1.69
CA GLU A 100 -19.06 -9.82 -0.27
C GLU A 100 -17.81 -10.20 0.58
N ALA A 101 -16.62 -10.04 0.00
CA ALA A 101 -15.38 -10.42 0.65
C ALA A 101 -15.20 -9.66 1.98
N PRO A 102 -14.99 -10.35 3.13
CA PRO A 102 -14.84 -9.72 4.43
C PRO A 102 -13.46 -9.08 4.62
N LEU A 103 -13.07 -8.23 3.67
CA LEU A 103 -11.80 -7.50 3.64
C LEU A 103 -11.94 -6.11 4.24
N THR A 104 -10.85 -5.60 4.81
CA THR A 104 -10.75 -4.20 5.23
C THR A 104 -9.35 -3.66 4.99
N ALA A 105 -9.26 -2.43 4.51
CA ALA A 105 -8.02 -1.67 4.47
C ALA A 105 -7.74 -1.09 5.87
N VAL A 106 -6.52 -1.26 6.35
CA VAL A 106 -6.09 -0.79 7.68
C VAL A 106 -5.08 0.37 7.61
N ALA A 107 -4.56 0.68 6.43
CA ALA A 107 -3.78 1.88 6.14
C ALA A 107 -3.82 2.19 4.64
N LEU A 108 -3.90 3.46 4.27
CA LEU A 108 -3.87 3.95 2.88
C LEU A 108 -2.50 4.57 2.59
N LEU A 109 -1.67 3.89 1.81
CA LEU A 109 -0.31 4.34 1.53
C LEU A 109 -0.23 5.23 0.29
N GLY A 110 -1.03 4.94 -0.75
CA GLY A 110 -1.14 5.81 -1.92
C GLY A 110 -2.31 6.79 -1.77
N GLN A 111 -2.01 8.07 -1.51
CA GLN A 111 -3.03 9.14 -1.47
C GLN A 111 -3.54 9.47 -2.87
N ARG A 112 -2.79 9.07 -3.90
CA ARG A 112 -3.17 9.08 -5.31
C ARG A 112 -3.16 7.67 -5.87
N GLY A 113 -3.99 7.41 -6.89
CA GLY A 113 -4.02 6.12 -7.60
C GLY A 113 -2.74 5.86 -8.37
N GLN A 114 -2.44 4.58 -8.58
CA GLN A 114 -1.25 4.16 -9.32
C GLN A 114 -1.43 4.20 -10.84
N GLN A 115 -2.68 4.23 -11.31
CA GLN A 115 -3.01 4.27 -12.73
C GLN A 115 -2.62 5.62 -13.32
N GLY A 116 -2.00 5.59 -14.48
CA GLY A 116 -1.74 6.74 -15.34
C GLY A 116 -1.80 6.35 -16.80
N TYR A 117 -1.63 7.31 -17.66
CA TYR A 117 -1.71 7.15 -19.11
C TYR A 117 -0.50 7.82 -19.74
N ILE A 118 0.13 7.15 -20.70
CA ILE A 118 1.30 7.69 -21.39
C ILE A 118 1.16 7.66 -22.90
N ALA A 119 1.75 8.66 -23.55
CA ALA A 119 2.07 8.65 -24.98
C ALA A 119 3.56 8.97 -25.15
N LEU A 120 4.12 8.63 -26.30
CA LEU A 120 5.47 9.08 -26.61
C LEU A 120 5.48 10.61 -26.81
N GLU A 121 6.45 11.33 -26.26
CA GLU A 121 6.56 12.79 -26.39
C GLU A 121 6.60 13.22 -27.87
N ASP A 122 7.30 12.46 -28.71
CA ASP A 122 7.41 12.72 -30.15
C ASP A 122 6.07 12.53 -30.91
N SER A 123 5.06 11.90 -30.32
CA SER A 123 3.74 11.70 -30.91
C SER A 123 2.92 12.98 -31.05
N LYS A 124 3.33 14.05 -30.32
CA LYS A 124 2.63 15.35 -30.27
C LYS A 124 1.18 15.21 -29.80
N ILE A 125 0.97 14.35 -28.82
CA ILE A 125 -0.27 14.23 -28.07
C ILE A 125 -0.01 15.00 -26.76
N ASP A 126 -0.45 16.25 -26.69
CA ASP A 126 -0.09 17.17 -25.60
C ASP A 126 -1.26 17.39 -24.63
N SER A 127 -2.50 17.06 -25.04
CA SER A 127 -3.73 17.22 -24.26
C SER A 127 -4.66 16.04 -24.44
N LEU A 128 -5.69 15.91 -23.58
CA LEU A 128 -6.70 14.84 -23.71
C LEU A 128 -7.53 14.99 -25.00
N THR A 129 -7.73 16.20 -25.50
CA THR A 129 -8.45 16.43 -26.77
C THR A 129 -7.70 15.87 -27.99
N ASP A 130 -6.37 15.72 -27.90
CA ASP A 130 -5.56 15.11 -28.96
C ASP A 130 -5.72 13.58 -29.05
N TRP A 131 -6.42 12.97 -28.09
CA TRP A 131 -6.70 11.53 -28.11
C TRP A 131 -7.77 11.14 -29.12
N GLU A 132 -8.59 12.09 -29.58
CA GLU A 132 -9.55 11.82 -30.64
C GLU A 132 -8.84 11.38 -31.94
N GLY A 133 -9.33 10.32 -32.55
CA GLY A 133 -8.72 9.66 -33.70
C GLY A 133 -7.52 8.77 -33.38
N LYS A 134 -7.11 8.64 -32.11
CA LYS A 134 -5.98 7.82 -31.67
C LYS A 134 -6.41 6.44 -31.16
N THR A 135 -5.44 5.55 -31.00
CA THR A 135 -5.63 4.21 -30.42
C THR A 135 -5.16 4.22 -28.95
N PHE A 136 -6.10 3.98 -28.03
CA PHE A 136 -5.84 3.82 -26.60
C PHE A 136 -5.77 2.34 -26.24
N GLY A 137 -4.63 1.92 -25.67
CA GLY A 137 -4.40 0.57 -25.14
C GLY A 137 -4.67 0.48 -23.64
N TYR A 138 -5.57 -0.41 -23.24
CA TYR A 138 -5.87 -0.69 -21.82
C TYR A 138 -5.65 -2.15 -21.49
N LYS A 139 -5.35 -2.45 -20.20
CA LYS A 139 -5.17 -3.81 -19.69
C LYS A 139 -6.48 -4.30 -19.07
N ILE A 140 -6.84 -5.57 -19.26
CA ILE A 140 -7.98 -6.28 -18.66
C ILE A 140 -9.35 -5.65 -19.02
N SER A 141 -9.66 -4.46 -18.50
CA SER A 141 -10.92 -3.73 -18.74
C SER A 141 -10.65 -2.24 -18.92
N ILE A 142 -11.61 -1.53 -19.52
CA ILE A 142 -11.54 -0.07 -19.65
C ILE A 142 -11.58 0.55 -18.26
N PRO A 143 -10.57 1.38 -17.89
CA PRO A 143 -10.50 1.98 -16.57
C PRO A 143 -11.59 3.05 -16.36
N SER A 144 -12.20 3.08 -15.15
CA SER A 144 -13.22 4.07 -14.81
C SER A 144 -12.65 5.50 -14.75
N ASP A 145 -11.43 5.63 -14.30
CA ASP A 145 -10.70 6.90 -14.24
C ASP A 145 -10.40 7.49 -15.64
N TYR A 146 -10.09 6.63 -16.63
CA TYR A 146 -10.03 7.07 -18.04
C TYR A 146 -11.37 7.62 -18.51
N MET A 147 -12.47 6.92 -18.21
CA MET A 147 -13.80 7.37 -18.62
C MET A 147 -14.13 8.75 -18.03
N ALA A 148 -13.84 8.94 -16.73
CA ALA A 148 -14.05 10.21 -16.05
C ALA A 148 -13.17 11.34 -16.60
N MET A 149 -11.89 11.05 -16.89
CA MET A 149 -10.99 12.04 -17.52
C MET A 149 -11.52 12.52 -18.88
N MET A 150 -11.98 11.60 -19.73
CA MET A 150 -12.54 11.97 -21.03
C MET A 150 -13.80 12.84 -20.88
N GLU A 151 -14.67 12.47 -19.94
CA GLU A 151 -15.88 13.22 -19.65
C GLU A 151 -15.59 14.63 -19.11
N SER A 152 -14.64 14.76 -18.17
CA SER A 152 -14.28 16.05 -17.55
C SER A 152 -13.75 17.07 -18.56
N GLU A 153 -13.07 16.60 -19.60
CA GLU A 153 -12.51 17.45 -20.67
C GLU A 153 -13.40 17.51 -21.93
N GLY A 154 -14.57 16.86 -21.90
CA GLY A 154 -15.53 16.85 -23.03
C GLY A 154 -15.03 16.09 -24.23
N VAL A 155 -14.10 15.13 -24.05
CA VAL A 155 -13.55 14.29 -25.10
C VAL A 155 -14.52 13.14 -25.42
N LEU A 156 -14.86 12.98 -26.68
CA LEU A 156 -15.79 11.94 -27.11
C LEU A 156 -15.07 10.61 -27.29
N ARG A 157 -15.29 9.68 -26.36
CA ARG A 157 -14.68 8.34 -26.39
C ARG A 157 -14.99 7.55 -27.65
N GLU A 158 -16.13 7.79 -28.30
CA GLU A 158 -16.48 7.17 -29.57
C GLU A 158 -15.51 7.53 -30.71
N ASN A 159 -14.76 8.62 -30.58
CA ASN A 159 -13.71 9.04 -31.48
C ASN A 159 -12.34 8.41 -31.15
N ILE A 160 -12.22 7.65 -30.06
CA ILE A 160 -10.99 6.99 -29.62
C ILE A 160 -11.12 5.49 -29.90
N LYS A 161 -10.11 4.91 -30.55
CA LYS A 161 -10.08 3.46 -30.76
C LYS A 161 -9.55 2.76 -29.51
N GLU A 162 -10.45 2.27 -28.66
CA GLU A 162 -10.12 1.54 -27.43
C GLU A 162 -9.76 0.07 -27.74
N VAL A 163 -8.58 -0.40 -27.31
CA VAL A 163 -8.11 -1.77 -27.56
C VAL A 163 -7.56 -2.41 -26.28
N SER A 164 -7.96 -3.65 -26.02
CA SER A 164 -7.35 -4.45 -24.95
C SER A 164 -5.98 -4.95 -25.38
N VAL A 165 -4.96 -4.75 -24.51
CA VAL A 165 -3.57 -5.09 -24.78
C VAL A 165 -2.97 -5.92 -23.64
N GLY A 166 -1.79 -6.52 -23.89
CA GLY A 166 -1.02 -7.21 -22.86
C GLY A 166 -0.25 -6.24 -21.94
N PHE A 167 0.58 -6.83 -21.08
CA PHE A 167 1.33 -6.06 -20.08
C PHE A 167 2.69 -5.54 -20.57
N ASP A 168 3.10 -5.87 -21.78
CA ASP A 168 4.37 -5.42 -22.36
C ASP A 168 4.23 -3.97 -22.85
N PRO A 169 4.91 -2.99 -22.23
CA PRO A 169 4.76 -1.59 -22.61
C PRO A 169 5.40 -1.25 -23.98
N ARG A 170 6.25 -2.12 -24.55
CA ARG A 170 6.88 -1.91 -25.85
C ARG A 170 5.87 -1.78 -26.99
N ILE A 171 4.65 -2.22 -26.77
CA ILE A 171 3.52 -2.00 -27.71
C ILE A 171 3.34 -0.51 -28.09
N LEU A 172 3.69 0.41 -27.15
CA LEU A 172 3.68 1.86 -27.39
C LEU A 172 4.81 2.26 -28.36
N THR A 173 6.05 1.80 -28.10
CA THR A 173 7.21 2.12 -28.95
C THR A 173 7.16 1.43 -30.32
N GLU A 174 6.40 0.35 -30.44
CA GLU A 174 6.14 -0.34 -31.69
C GLU A 174 5.02 0.34 -32.53
N GLY A 175 4.41 1.42 -32.03
CA GLY A 175 3.35 2.16 -32.69
C GLY A 175 2.04 1.38 -32.90
N LYS A 176 1.79 0.36 -32.07
CA LYS A 176 0.54 -0.42 -32.10
C LYS A 176 -0.60 0.27 -31.38
N VAL A 177 -0.26 1.13 -30.42
CA VAL A 177 -1.13 2.06 -29.72
C VAL A 177 -0.46 3.43 -29.65
N ASP A 178 -1.25 4.50 -29.58
CA ASP A 178 -0.78 5.87 -29.45
C ASP A 178 -0.70 6.28 -27.96
N ILE A 179 -1.63 5.77 -27.16
CA ILE A 179 -1.73 5.99 -25.73
C ILE A 179 -1.80 4.63 -25.01
N LEU A 180 -1.15 4.51 -23.86
CA LEU A 180 -1.12 3.28 -23.08
C LEU A 180 -1.49 3.55 -21.62
N ALA A 181 -2.39 2.73 -21.08
CA ALA A 181 -2.64 2.66 -19.63
C ALA A 181 -1.50 1.96 -18.92
N VAL A 182 -0.96 2.58 -17.87
CA VAL A 182 0.25 2.14 -17.16
C VAL A 182 0.12 2.29 -15.64
N TYR A 183 0.98 1.63 -14.88
CA TYR A 183 1.31 2.04 -13.53
C TYR A 183 2.37 3.12 -13.57
N LYS A 184 2.08 4.30 -12.99
CA LYS A 184 2.96 5.49 -13.00
C LYS A 184 4.37 5.21 -12.50
N SER A 185 4.49 4.32 -11.54
CA SER A 185 5.77 3.93 -10.93
C SER A 185 6.56 2.88 -11.71
N ASN A 186 6.05 2.33 -12.81
CA ASN A 186 6.69 1.20 -13.48
C ASN A 186 6.96 1.47 -14.98
N GLU A 187 5.93 1.41 -15.83
CA GLU A 187 6.11 1.40 -17.28
C GLU A 187 6.73 2.68 -17.86
N PRO A 188 6.49 3.90 -17.31
CA PRO A 188 7.15 5.11 -17.85
C PRO A 188 8.68 5.02 -17.82
N ASP A 189 9.26 4.46 -16.75
CA ASP A 189 10.70 4.26 -16.64
C ASP A 189 11.20 3.16 -17.60
N THR A 190 10.42 2.08 -17.75
CA THR A 190 10.72 1.04 -18.74
C THR A 190 10.80 1.60 -20.15
N ILE A 191 9.89 2.49 -20.55
CA ILE A 191 9.91 3.14 -21.87
C ILE A 191 11.11 4.09 -21.99
N ARG A 192 11.43 4.86 -20.94
CA ARG A 192 12.61 5.74 -20.93
C ARG A 192 13.92 4.96 -21.04
N SER A 193 14.02 3.80 -20.41
CA SER A 193 15.21 2.93 -20.53
C SER A 193 15.45 2.42 -21.95
N LEU A 194 14.40 2.41 -22.80
CA LEU A 194 14.48 2.09 -24.23
C LEU A 194 14.88 3.32 -25.10
N GLY A 195 15.08 4.50 -24.48
CA GLY A 195 15.49 5.73 -25.17
C GLY A 195 14.34 6.60 -25.66
N TYR A 196 13.12 6.42 -25.13
CA TYR A 196 11.95 7.22 -25.49
C TYR A 196 11.51 8.07 -24.30
N GLU A 197 11.16 9.34 -24.56
CA GLU A 197 10.49 10.17 -23.56
C GLU A 197 8.98 10.02 -23.66
N VAL A 198 8.29 10.23 -22.53
CA VAL A 198 6.84 10.06 -22.46
C VAL A 198 6.18 11.27 -21.79
N THR A 199 5.02 11.67 -22.34
CA THR A 199 4.03 12.51 -21.67
C THR A 199 3.18 11.61 -20.78
N LEU A 200 2.93 12.02 -19.53
CA LEU A 200 2.12 11.28 -18.56
C LEU A 200 0.89 12.11 -18.17
N TRP A 201 -0.28 11.49 -18.17
CA TRP A 201 -1.51 12.01 -17.58
C TRP A 201 -1.87 11.21 -16.35
N ASP A 202 -2.01 11.92 -15.21
CA ASP A 202 -2.48 11.36 -13.96
C ASP A 202 -3.96 11.72 -13.77
N PRO A 203 -4.88 10.77 -13.60
CA PRO A 203 -6.30 11.04 -13.36
C PRO A 203 -6.56 12.03 -12.22
N TYR A 204 -5.71 11.99 -11.18
CA TYR A 204 -5.80 12.90 -10.06
C TYR A 204 -5.75 14.38 -10.47
N ASP A 205 -4.93 14.72 -11.46
CA ASP A 205 -4.77 16.10 -11.95
C ASP A 205 -6.02 16.61 -12.70
N TYR A 206 -6.91 15.70 -13.05
CA TYR A 206 -8.22 15.97 -13.68
C TYR A 206 -9.39 15.89 -12.70
N GLY A 207 -9.09 15.85 -11.39
CA GLY A 207 -10.10 15.81 -10.34
C GLY A 207 -10.81 14.46 -10.20
N VAL A 208 -10.29 13.40 -10.81
CA VAL A 208 -10.85 12.04 -10.68
C VAL A 208 -10.47 11.46 -9.32
N PRO A 209 -11.43 11.00 -8.52
CA PRO A 209 -11.13 10.34 -7.25
C PRO A 209 -10.37 9.04 -7.47
N THR A 210 -9.10 9.01 -7.08
CA THR A 210 -8.25 7.82 -7.13
C THR A 210 -7.52 7.64 -5.81
N LEU A 211 -7.41 6.40 -5.35
CA LEU A 211 -6.62 6.01 -4.19
C LEU A 211 -5.72 4.83 -4.57
N GLY A 212 -4.53 4.81 -4.02
CA GLY A 212 -3.52 3.81 -4.34
C GLY A 212 -3.52 2.61 -3.39
N LEU A 213 -2.30 2.09 -3.14
CA LEU A 213 -2.10 0.87 -2.36
C LEU A 213 -2.46 1.06 -0.88
N THR A 214 -3.00 -0.01 -0.31
CA THR A 214 -3.36 -0.16 1.09
C THR A 214 -2.71 -1.40 1.68
N TYR A 215 -2.53 -1.43 3.02
CA TYR A 215 -2.46 -2.69 3.75
C TYR A 215 -3.87 -3.18 4.01
N ILE A 216 -4.10 -4.46 3.76
CA ILE A 216 -5.39 -5.13 3.97
C ILE A 216 -5.27 -6.32 4.92
N THR A 217 -6.37 -6.58 5.62
CA THR A 217 -6.59 -7.80 6.40
C THR A 217 -8.06 -8.22 6.30
N THR A 218 -8.48 -9.28 7.00
CA THR A 218 -9.90 -9.62 7.11
C THR A 218 -10.56 -8.88 8.29
N ASN A 219 -11.87 -8.64 8.19
CA ASN A 219 -12.63 -8.05 9.29
C ASN A 219 -12.52 -8.86 10.58
N ASP A 220 -12.58 -10.19 10.47
CA ASP A 220 -12.48 -11.09 11.62
C ASP A 220 -11.11 -10.97 12.29
N TYR A 221 -10.02 -11.04 11.50
CA TYR A 221 -8.67 -10.89 12.03
C TYR A 221 -8.46 -9.54 12.73
N ALA A 222 -8.93 -8.45 12.12
CA ALA A 222 -8.84 -7.11 12.70
C ALA A 222 -9.63 -6.97 14.01
N ASN A 223 -10.78 -7.65 14.13
CA ASN A 223 -11.58 -7.65 15.34
C ASN A 223 -10.97 -8.50 16.46
N GLU A 224 -10.42 -9.66 16.12
CA GLU A 224 -9.85 -10.61 17.09
C GLU A 224 -8.45 -10.20 17.54
N ASN A 225 -7.67 -9.52 16.69
CA ASN A 225 -6.28 -9.20 16.90
C ASN A 225 -5.94 -7.70 16.71
N PRO A 226 -6.71 -6.76 17.28
CA PRO A 226 -6.52 -5.32 17.01
C PRO A 226 -5.17 -4.79 17.45
N ASP A 227 -4.57 -5.36 18.49
CA ASP A 227 -3.23 -5.01 18.95
C ASP A 227 -2.14 -5.44 17.96
N VAL A 228 -2.28 -6.63 17.38
CA VAL A 228 -1.36 -7.13 16.34
C VAL A 228 -1.41 -6.23 15.10
N VAL A 229 -2.60 -5.78 14.68
CA VAL A 229 -2.76 -4.84 13.56
C VAL A 229 -1.99 -3.54 13.82
N ARG A 230 -2.14 -2.93 15.02
CA ARG A 230 -1.43 -1.69 15.37
C ARG A 230 0.09 -1.88 15.37
N ARG A 231 0.58 -2.97 15.96
CA ARG A 231 2.02 -3.27 16.01
C ARG A 231 2.61 -3.52 14.63
N PHE A 232 1.86 -4.22 13.75
CA PHE A 232 2.24 -4.40 12.35
C PHE A 232 2.32 -3.06 11.62
N LEU A 233 1.30 -2.20 11.76
CA LEU A 233 1.29 -0.88 11.15
C LEU A 233 2.42 0.01 11.69
N LYS A 234 2.66 0.03 13.00
CA LYS A 234 3.80 0.77 13.57
C LYS A 234 5.12 0.37 12.91
N ALA A 235 5.42 -0.92 12.82
CA ALA A 235 6.67 -1.40 12.25
C ALA A 235 6.78 -1.04 10.75
N THR A 236 5.73 -1.26 9.98
CA THR A 236 5.75 -1.03 8.52
C THR A 236 5.76 0.46 8.18
N LEU A 237 5.01 1.29 8.90
CA LEU A 237 5.01 2.75 8.68
C LEU A 237 6.33 3.39 9.13
N GLN A 238 6.98 2.87 10.18
CA GLN A 238 8.36 3.23 10.52
C GLN A 238 9.32 2.87 9.39
N GLY A 239 9.11 1.72 8.74
CA GLY A 239 9.86 1.30 7.56
C GLY A 239 9.67 2.25 6.37
N ILE A 240 8.44 2.69 6.11
CA ILE A 240 8.15 3.67 5.05
C ILE A 240 8.77 5.03 5.37
N GLN A 241 8.71 5.48 6.62
CA GLN A 241 9.35 6.72 7.04
C GLN A 241 10.86 6.66 6.84
N PHE A 242 11.51 5.55 7.23
CA PHE A 242 12.92 5.33 6.95
C PHE A 242 13.23 5.40 5.45
N ALA A 243 12.42 4.76 4.60
CA ALA A 243 12.61 4.75 3.15
C ALA A 243 12.46 6.14 2.52
N ARG A 244 11.54 6.95 3.02
CA ARG A 244 11.38 8.35 2.61
C ARG A 244 12.62 9.17 2.95
N ASP A 245 13.15 8.99 4.15
CA ASP A 245 14.27 9.79 4.66
C ASP A 245 15.64 9.26 4.18
N ASN A 246 15.72 7.97 3.78
CA ASN A 246 16.94 7.28 3.35
C ASN A 246 16.70 6.42 2.10
N PRO A 247 16.30 6.99 0.95
CA PRO A 247 15.85 6.22 -0.22
C PRO A 247 16.92 5.27 -0.76
N ASP A 248 18.18 5.68 -0.80
CA ASP A 248 19.26 4.83 -1.32
C ASP A 248 19.46 3.57 -0.46
N ALA A 249 19.45 3.72 0.86
CA ALA A 249 19.54 2.58 1.78
C ALA A 249 18.29 1.67 1.69
N ALA A 250 17.12 2.24 1.47
CA ALA A 250 15.90 1.45 1.25
C ALA A 250 15.97 0.63 -0.05
N ILE A 251 16.54 1.20 -1.12
CA ILE A 251 16.73 0.47 -2.37
C ILE A 251 17.75 -0.68 -2.22
N GLU A 252 18.82 -0.49 -1.46
CA GLU A 252 19.75 -1.58 -1.13
C GLU A 252 19.05 -2.75 -0.43
N ILE A 253 18.08 -2.45 0.46
CA ILE A 253 17.24 -3.48 1.09
C ILE A 253 16.31 -4.13 0.08
N VAL A 254 15.60 -3.35 -0.76
CA VAL A 254 14.72 -3.89 -1.82
C VAL A 254 15.44 -4.88 -2.73
N LEU A 255 16.67 -4.59 -3.11
CA LEU A 255 17.46 -5.47 -4.00
C LEU A 255 17.82 -6.82 -3.38
N GLN A 256 17.75 -6.98 -2.05
CA GLN A 256 17.91 -8.29 -1.41
C GLN A 256 16.70 -9.20 -1.70
N TYR A 257 15.50 -8.61 -1.86
CA TYR A 257 14.27 -9.31 -2.23
C TYR A 257 14.05 -9.41 -3.74
N ALA A 258 14.57 -8.43 -4.50
CA ALA A 258 14.38 -8.28 -5.94
C ALA A 258 15.72 -8.21 -6.71
N PRO A 259 16.56 -9.28 -6.69
CA PRO A 259 17.90 -9.24 -7.27
C PRO A 259 17.94 -9.16 -8.81
N GLU A 260 16.81 -9.43 -9.47
CA GLU A 260 16.69 -9.44 -10.94
C GLU A 260 16.41 -8.04 -11.56
N THR A 261 16.38 -6.98 -10.72
CA THR A 261 16.04 -5.62 -11.15
C THR A 261 17.25 -4.68 -10.99
N THR A 262 17.10 -3.41 -11.42
CA THR A 262 18.18 -2.42 -11.33
C THR A 262 17.90 -1.40 -10.24
N VAL A 263 18.97 -0.80 -9.70
CA VAL A 263 18.91 0.31 -8.72
C VAL A 263 18.09 1.47 -9.27
N GLU A 264 18.33 1.83 -10.54
CA GLU A 264 17.70 2.95 -11.22
C GLU A 264 16.19 2.76 -11.29
N HIS A 265 15.73 1.57 -11.74
CA HIS A 265 14.31 1.27 -11.87
C HIS A 265 13.60 1.25 -10.51
N GLN A 266 14.20 0.59 -9.51
CA GLN A 266 13.62 0.55 -8.17
C GLN A 266 13.62 1.92 -7.50
N GLY A 267 14.67 2.73 -7.76
CA GLY A 267 14.74 4.13 -7.31
C GLY A 267 13.65 5.00 -7.91
N PHE A 268 13.40 4.87 -9.23
CA PHE A 268 12.27 5.54 -9.88
C PHE A 268 10.93 5.13 -9.27
N MET A 269 10.72 3.83 -9.09
CA MET A 269 9.50 3.29 -8.50
C MET A 269 9.27 3.85 -7.10
N LEU A 270 10.25 3.72 -6.20
CA LEU A 270 10.14 4.20 -4.83
C LEU A 270 9.86 5.71 -4.78
N LYS A 271 10.56 6.51 -5.56
CA LYS A 271 10.36 7.96 -5.62
C LYS A 271 8.93 8.31 -6.05
N THR A 272 8.41 7.65 -7.07
CA THR A 272 7.04 7.87 -7.56
C THR A 272 6.02 7.51 -6.48
N GLU A 273 6.16 6.35 -5.86
CA GLU A 273 5.25 5.87 -4.81
C GLU A 273 5.28 6.75 -3.55
N ILE A 274 6.46 7.26 -3.15
CA ILE A 274 6.58 8.24 -2.06
C ILE A 274 5.87 9.55 -2.43
N THR A 275 6.01 10.01 -3.67
CA THR A 275 5.33 11.23 -4.15
C THR A 275 3.80 11.07 -4.08
N ASP A 276 3.28 9.91 -4.46
CA ASP A 276 1.85 9.60 -4.40
C ASP A 276 1.33 9.37 -2.97
N ALA A 277 2.22 9.09 -2.01
CA ALA A 277 1.87 8.87 -0.60
C ALA A 277 1.79 10.17 0.21
N ILE A 278 2.42 11.25 -0.27
CA ILE A 278 2.49 12.53 0.46
C ILE A 278 1.32 13.43 0.05
N SER A 279 0.64 13.99 1.05
CA SER A 279 -0.45 14.95 0.91
C SER A 279 -0.53 15.83 2.16
N GLU A 280 -1.30 16.94 2.12
CA GLU A 280 -1.56 17.74 3.34
C GLU A 280 -2.14 16.91 4.48
N LEU A 281 -2.93 15.87 4.15
CA LEU A 281 -3.50 14.96 5.12
C LEU A 281 -2.41 14.12 5.81
N THR A 282 -1.50 13.52 5.04
CA THR A 282 -0.42 12.69 5.60
C THR A 282 0.69 13.50 6.25
N ASP A 283 0.91 14.74 5.83
CA ASP A 283 1.82 15.67 6.51
C ASP A 283 1.30 16.09 7.89
N THR A 284 -0.04 16.13 8.05
CA THR A 284 -0.67 16.54 9.31
C THR A 284 -0.90 15.37 10.26
N ASN A 285 -1.32 14.19 9.74
CA ASN A 285 -1.81 13.08 10.53
C ASN A 285 -0.92 11.83 10.45
N GLY A 286 0.13 11.86 9.63
CA GLY A 286 1.05 10.74 9.43
C GLY A 286 0.75 9.89 8.21
N LEU A 287 1.75 9.12 7.79
CA LEU A 287 1.63 8.19 6.64
C LEU A 287 0.62 7.08 6.94
N GLY A 288 -0.09 6.66 5.93
CA GLY A 288 -1.11 5.61 6.08
C GLY A 288 -2.50 6.12 6.45
N THR A 289 -2.64 7.40 6.81
CA THR A 289 -3.92 8.03 7.16
C THR A 289 -4.90 7.98 5.99
N MET A 290 -6.17 7.77 6.31
CA MET A 290 -7.28 7.72 5.37
C MET A 290 -8.55 8.34 5.99
N THR A 291 -9.43 8.86 5.14
CA THR A 291 -10.66 9.54 5.57
C THR A 291 -11.90 8.93 4.95
N ASP A 292 -13.03 9.09 5.64
CA ASP A 292 -14.36 8.71 5.14
C ASP A 292 -14.65 9.38 3.78
N SER A 293 -14.28 10.65 3.63
CA SER A 293 -14.53 11.39 2.37
C SER A 293 -13.74 10.85 1.18
N GLN A 294 -12.50 10.42 1.38
CA GLN A 294 -11.70 9.80 0.30
C GLN A 294 -12.34 8.50 -0.18
N TRP A 295 -12.68 7.61 0.75
CA TRP A 295 -13.29 6.32 0.43
C TRP A 295 -14.68 6.48 -0.20
N LYS A 296 -15.48 7.44 0.32
CA LYS A 296 -16.78 7.76 -0.26
C LYS A 296 -16.65 8.26 -1.70
N SER A 297 -15.74 9.20 -1.95
CA SER A 297 -15.54 9.75 -3.30
C SER A 297 -15.12 8.67 -4.29
N LEU A 298 -14.20 7.76 -3.89
CA LEU A 298 -13.79 6.63 -4.71
C LEU A 298 -14.96 5.66 -4.96
N TYR A 299 -15.74 5.35 -3.92
CA TYR A 299 -16.91 4.47 -4.04
C TYR A 299 -17.95 5.05 -5.02
N ASP A 300 -18.33 6.33 -4.83
CA ASP A 300 -19.29 7.01 -5.70
C ASP A 300 -18.81 7.02 -7.16
N HIS A 301 -17.53 7.32 -7.38
CA HIS A 301 -16.90 7.27 -8.71
C HIS A 301 -17.00 5.87 -9.35
N LEU A 302 -16.64 4.83 -8.61
CA LEU A 302 -16.70 3.45 -9.13
C LEU A 302 -18.13 3.01 -9.41
N MET A 303 -19.12 3.44 -8.62
CA MET A 303 -20.55 3.20 -8.87
C MET A 303 -21.03 3.93 -10.12
N GLU A 304 -20.69 5.21 -10.29
CA GLU A 304 -21.07 6.04 -11.43
C GLU A 304 -20.64 5.43 -12.77
N TYR A 305 -19.41 4.91 -12.81
CA TYR A 305 -18.85 4.29 -14.02
C TYR A 305 -19.09 2.77 -14.12
N ASN A 306 -20.03 2.23 -13.32
CA ASN A 306 -20.42 0.80 -13.31
C ASN A 306 -19.21 -0.15 -13.10
N ALA A 307 -18.23 0.28 -12.28
CA ALA A 307 -17.07 -0.51 -11.93
C ALA A 307 -17.28 -1.39 -10.67
N LEU A 308 -18.43 -1.23 -9.99
CA LEU A 308 -18.93 -2.08 -8.89
C LEU A 308 -20.20 -2.80 -9.35
N GLU A 309 -20.33 -4.08 -9.00
CA GLU A 309 -21.50 -4.91 -9.40
C GLU A 309 -22.70 -4.69 -8.48
N ASN A 310 -22.44 -4.51 -7.17
CA ASN A 310 -23.46 -4.36 -6.16
C ASN A 310 -23.20 -3.16 -5.24
N GLU A 311 -24.25 -2.48 -4.81
CA GLU A 311 -24.17 -1.48 -3.75
C GLU A 311 -23.91 -2.14 -2.39
N PHE A 312 -23.09 -1.49 -1.56
CA PHE A 312 -22.84 -1.89 -0.18
C PHE A 312 -22.46 -0.67 0.65
N ASP A 313 -22.41 -0.80 1.97
CA ASP A 313 -21.89 0.27 2.81
C ASP A 313 -20.36 0.36 2.68
N TYR A 314 -19.88 1.35 1.95
CA TYR A 314 -18.45 1.57 1.69
C TYR A 314 -17.60 1.69 2.97
N LYS A 315 -18.21 2.04 4.11
CA LYS A 315 -17.55 2.11 5.41
C LYS A 315 -17.01 0.77 5.89
N ASN A 316 -17.53 -0.33 5.34
CA ASN A 316 -17.00 -1.66 5.63
C ASN A 316 -15.66 -1.95 4.94
N ALA A 317 -15.24 -1.09 4.00
CA ALA A 317 -14.02 -1.31 3.22
C ALA A 317 -12.73 -0.85 3.92
N PHE A 318 -12.83 -0.05 4.98
CA PHE A 318 -11.66 0.51 5.65
C PHE A 318 -11.88 0.71 7.14
N ARG A 319 -10.78 0.78 7.88
CA ARG A 319 -10.75 1.01 9.34
C ARG A 319 -9.60 1.96 9.68
N SER A 320 -9.90 3.26 9.72
CA SER A 320 -8.91 4.32 9.97
C SER A 320 -8.39 4.33 11.41
N GLU A 321 -9.19 3.83 12.36
CA GLU A 321 -8.85 3.85 13.78
C GLU A 321 -7.49 3.22 14.11
N PHE A 322 -7.06 2.22 13.33
CA PHE A 322 -5.76 1.57 13.56
C PHE A 322 -4.58 2.50 13.29
N VAL A 323 -4.69 3.36 12.25
CA VAL A 323 -3.66 4.37 11.97
C VAL A 323 -3.82 5.54 12.91
N ASP A 324 -5.04 6.00 13.16
CA ASP A 324 -5.31 7.15 14.03
C ASP A 324 -4.76 6.94 15.45
N GLU A 325 -4.81 5.70 15.97
CA GLU A 325 -4.36 5.34 17.32
C GLU A 325 -2.83 5.21 17.48
N ILE A 326 -2.08 5.14 16.39
CA ILE A 326 -0.61 5.00 16.45
C ILE A 326 0.15 6.29 16.16
N TYR A 327 -0.55 7.40 15.88
CA TYR A 327 0.02 8.72 15.69
C TYR A 327 -0.41 9.68 16.81
N GLU A 328 0.48 10.57 17.20
CA GLU A 328 0.19 11.72 18.05
C GLU A 328 0.70 12.99 17.36
N SER A 329 -0.23 13.89 16.99
CA SER A 329 0.10 15.15 16.29
C SER A 329 0.90 14.97 14.99
N GLY A 330 0.66 13.87 14.27
CA GLY A 330 1.36 13.51 13.03
C GLY A 330 2.68 12.74 13.22
N ASP A 331 3.14 12.58 14.45
CA ASP A 331 4.33 11.79 14.78
C ASP A 331 3.95 10.35 15.14
N LEU A 332 4.62 9.38 14.54
CA LEU A 332 4.42 7.96 14.86
C LEU A 332 4.90 7.67 16.28
N VAL A 333 3.99 7.16 17.12
CA VAL A 333 4.31 6.74 18.49
C VAL A 333 5.14 5.45 18.45
N TRP A 334 6.44 5.59 18.67
CA TRP A 334 7.41 4.51 18.59
C TRP A 334 8.11 4.26 19.93
N PRO A 335 8.44 2.99 20.30
CA PRO A 335 8.03 1.71 19.74
C PRO A 335 6.59 1.32 20.02
#